data_f145cc9fb098b8b7cf0ca60e2b71eb44
#
_entry.id   f145cc9fb098b8b7cf0ca60e2b71eb44
#
_cell.length_a   1.000
_cell.length_b   1.000
_cell.length_c   1.000
_cell.angle_alpha   90.00
_cell.angle_beta   90.00
_cell.angle_gamma   90.00
#
_symmetry.space_group_name_H-M   'P 1'
#
loop_
_entity.id
_entity.type
_entity.pdbx_description
1 polymer ?
#
loop_
_entity_poly.entity_id
_entity_poly.type
_entity_poly.pdbx_seq_one_letter_code
_entity_poly.pdbx_strand_id
1 'polypeptide(L)'
;IDALNKLLAGELAAMDQYFIHSEMYADWGFNKLYERIAHEFDDEKGHAKLMIERILFLGGTPDLVTREPIHVGKTVPEMLQNDL
;
A
#
# COMPACT_ATOMS: atom_id res chain seq x y z
N ILE A 1 -2.48 -15.54 13.61
CA ILE A 1 -2.15 -15.64 12.18
C ILE A 1 -3.26 -15.02 11.33
N ASP A 2 -4.53 -15.33 11.60
CA ASP A 2 -5.65 -14.74 10.86
C ASP A 2 -5.68 -13.22 11.02
N ALA A 3 -5.45 -12.71 12.23
CA ALA A 3 -5.39 -11.27 12.47
C ALA A 3 -4.21 -10.62 11.73
N LEU A 4 -3.05 -11.29 11.69
CA LEU A 4 -1.89 -10.79 10.97
C LEU A 4 -2.13 -10.79 9.46
N ASN A 5 -2.77 -11.82 8.92
CA ASN A 5 -3.12 -11.85 7.49
C ASN A 5 -4.14 -10.77 7.13
N LYS A 6 -5.07 -10.45 8.02
CA LYS A 6 -6.02 -9.37 7.82
C LYS A 6 -5.33 -8.01 7.79
N LEU A 7 -4.40 -7.79 8.73
CA LEU A 7 -3.58 -6.57 8.73
C LEU A 7 -2.71 -6.48 7.48
N LEU A 8 -2.12 -7.60 7.07
CA LEU A 8 -1.30 -7.66 5.86
C LEU A 8 -2.11 -7.28 4.62
N ALA A 9 -3.36 -7.76 4.50
CA ALA A 9 -4.22 -7.41 3.38
C ALA A 9 -4.45 -5.89 3.30
N GLY A 10 -4.63 -5.23 4.45
CA GLY A 10 -4.76 -3.78 4.50
C GLY A 10 -3.49 -3.05 4.07
N GLU A 11 -2.32 -3.50 4.55
CA GLU A 11 -1.05 -2.89 4.18
C GLU A 11 -0.74 -3.08 2.69
N LEU A 12 -1.03 -4.27 2.14
CA LEU A 12 -0.82 -4.53 0.72
C LEU A 12 -1.77 -3.71 -0.15
N ALA A 13 -3.02 -3.49 0.29
CA ALA A 13 -3.95 -2.61 -0.40
C ALA A 13 -3.45 -1.17 -0.41
N ALA A 14 -2.92 -0.68 0.71
CA ALA A 14 -2.33 0.66 0.79
C ALA A 14 -1.13 0.80 -0.15
N MET A 15 -0.27 -0.21 -0.22
CA MET A 15 0.86 -0.24 -1.15
C MET A 15 0.37 -0.14 -2.60
N ASP A 16 -0.63 -0.94 -2.98
CA ASP A 16 -1.18 -0.93 -4.33
C ASP A 16 -1.74 0.45 -4.67
N GLN A 17 -2.48 1.07 -3.76
CA GLN A 17 -3.06 2.39 -3.96
C GLN A 17 -1.98 3.47 -4.11
N TYR A 18 -0.97 3.47 -3.24
CA TYR A 18 0.14 4.42 -3.31
C TYR A 18 0.94 4.24 -4.62
N PHE A 19 1.16 3.00 -5.03
CA PHE A 19 1.87 2.74 -6.27
C PHE A 19 1.12 3.29 -7.48
N ILE A 20 -0.18 3.02 -7.57
CA ILE A 20 -1.02 3.52 -8.67
C ILE A 20 -1.02 5.05 -8.67
N HIS A 21 -1.25 5.67 -7.50
CA HIS A 21 -1.25 7.13 -7.40
C HIS A 21 0.10 7.74 -7.74
N SER A 22 1.21 7.11 -7.32
CA SER A 22 2.54 7.64 -7.66
C SER A 22 2.78 7.69 -9.16
N GLU A 23 2.36 6.64 -9.87
CA GLU A 23 2.49 6.59 -11.33
C GLU A 23 1.60 7.65 -12.00
N MET A 24 0.40 7.88 -11.50
CA MET A 24 -0.49 8.93 -12.00
C MET A 24 0.12 10.32 -11.79
N TYR A 25 0.70 10.58 -10.61
CA TYR A 25 1.39 11.85 -10.36
C TYR A 25 2.58 12.05 -11.29
N ALA A 26 3.36 11.00 -11.53
CA ALA A 26 4.49 11.06 -12.46
C ALA A 26 4.04 11.37 -13.88
N ASP A 27 2.96 10.71 -14.33
CA ASP A 27 2.40 10.94 -15.66
C ASP A 27 1.92 12.38 -15.84
N TRP A 28 1.37 12.98 -14.79
CA TRP A 28 0.88 14.37 -14.81
C TRP A 28 1.96 15.41 -14.54
N GLY A 29 3.20 14.99 -14.28
CA GLY A 29 4.32 15.88 -14.03
C GLY A 29 4.40 16.46 -12.62
N PHE A 30 3.68 15.89 -11.66
CA PHE A 30 3.70 16.34 -10.27
C PHE A 30 4.82 15.63 -9.49
N ASN A 31 6.06 16.00 -9.75
CA ASN A 31 7.22 15.27 -9.24
C ASN A 31 7.33 15.25 -7.70
N LYS A 32 6.96 16.33 -7.03
CA LYS A 32 7.00 16.37 -5.56
C LYS A 32 5.98 15.43 -4.94
N LEU A 33 4.77 15.37 -5.52
CA LEU A 33 3.74 14.43 -5.07
C LEU A 33 4.16 13.00 -5.35
N TYR A 34 4.76 12.75 -6.52
CA TYR A 34 5.31 11.45 -6.84
C TYR A 34 6.32 10.98 -5.80
N GLU A 35 7.30 11.82 -5.48
CA GLU A 35 8.34 11.47 -4.52
C GLU A 35 7.78 11.17 -3.14
N ARG A 36 6.81 11.97 -2.68
CA ARG A 36 6.18 11.79 -1.38
C ARG A 36 5.41 10.47 -1.30
N ILE A 37 4.60 10.18 -2.31
CA ILE A 37 3.79 8.95 -2.32
C ILE A 37 4.66 7.72 -2.54
N ALA A 38 5.73 7.82 -3.35
CA ALA A 38 6.69 6.75 -3.51
C ALA A 38 7.38 6.42 -2.17
N HIS A 39 7.66 7.43 -1.34
CA HIS A 39 8.20 7.23 -0.01
C HIS A 39 7.21 6.50 0.91
N GLU A 40 5.93 6.89 0.87
CA GLU A 40 4.89 6.18 1.62
C GLU A 40 4.75 4.73 1.17
N PHE A 41 4.87 4.48 -0.13
CA PHE A 41 4.88 3.12 -0.66
C PHE A 41 6.03 2.30 -0.07
N ASP A 42 7.23 2.86 -0.01
CA ASP A 42 8.39 2.17 0.56
C ASP A 42 8.21 1.90 2.05
N ASP A 43 7.63 2.82 2.81
CA ASP A 43 7.33 2.61 4.23
C ASP A 43 6.35 1.46 4.43
N GLU A 44 5.25 1.44 3.64
CA GLU A 44 4.27 0.36 3.71
C GLU A 44 4.85 -0.99 3.30
N LYS A 45 5.75 -0.99 2.32
CA LYS A 45 6.47 -2.19 1.91
C LYS A 45 7.28 -2.75 3.07
N GLY A 46 7.94 -1.88 3.86
CA GLY A 46 8.66 -2.28 5.06
C GLY A 46 7.74 -2.90 6.10
N HIS A 47 6.57 -2.31 6.33
CA HIS A 47 5.57 -2.84 7.26
C HIS A 47 5.07 -4.22 6.80
N ALA A 48 4.74 -4.36 5.52
CA ALA A 48 4.29 -5.63 4.96
C ALA A 48 5.35 -6.71 5.10
N LYS A 49 6.60 -6.38 4.87
CA LYS A 49 7.72 -7.31 5.04
C LYS A 49 7.79 -7.84 6.47
N LEU A 50 7.68 -6.95 7.47
CA LEU A 50 7.71 -7.36 8.87
C LEU A 50 6.53 -8.27 9.23
N MET A 51 5.35 -7.99 8.70
CA MET A 51 4.17 -8.83 8.91
C MET A 51 4.34 -10.22 8.31
N ILE A 52 4.87 -10.29 7.09
CA ILE A 52 5.13 -11.56 6.41
C ILE A 52 6.14 -12.38 7.22
N GLU A 53 7.24 -11.76 7.66
CA GLU A 53 8.25 -12.42 8.47
C GLU A 53 7.65 -12.95 9.77
N ARG A 54 6.75 -12.19 10.41
CA ARG A 54 6.09 -12.61 11.65
C ARG A 54 5.16 -13.79 11.42
N ILE A 55 4.39 -13.78 10.34
CA ILE A 55 3.50 -14.89 9.98
C ILE A 55 4.30 -16.16 9.76
N LEU A 56 5.41 -16.07 9.03
CA LEU A 56 6.29 -17.21 8.75
C LEU A 56 6.94 -17.72 10.04
N PHE A 57 7.37 -16.82 10.92
CA PHE A 57 7.96 -17.18 12.21
C PHE A 57 6.97 -17.99 13.07
N LEU A 58 5.68 -17.65 13.01
CA LEU A 58 4.61 -18.34 13.75
C LEU A 58 4.16 -19.64 13.08
N GLY A 59 4.78 -20.02 11.97
CA GLY A 59 4.45 -21.25 11.23
C GLY A 59 3.21 -21.13 10.35
N GLY A 60 2.73 -19.89 10.11
CA GLY A 60 1.58 -19.66 9.25
C GLY A 60 1.97 -19.46 7.79
N THR A 61 0.97 -19.26 6.96
CA THR A 61 1.16 -18.97 5.54
C THR A 61 0.62 -17.56 5.26
N PRO A 62 1.44 -16.65 4.69
CA PRO A 62 0.96 -15.33 4.29
C PRO A 62 -0.11 -15.46 3.22
N ASP A 63 -1.16 -14.66 3.32
CA ASP A 63 -2.21 -14.59 2.31
C ASP A 63 -1.72 -13.72 1.15
N LEU A 64 -1.57 -14.34 -0.03
CA LEU A 64 -1.01 -13.70 -1.21
C LEU A 64 -2.08 -13.11 -2.14
N VAL A 65 -3.35 -13.35 -1.88
CA VAL A 65 -4.45 -12.99 -2.79
C VAL A 65 -5.43 -11.98 -2.21
N THR A 66 -5.74 -12.07 -0.92
CA THR A 66 -6.74 -11.19 -0.31
C THR A 66 -6.20 -9.77 -0.20
N ARG A 67 -7.00 -8.80 -0.65
CA ARG A 67 -6.70 -7.37 -0.55
C ARG A 67 -7.92 -6.65 -0.01
N GLU A 68 -7.68 -5.64 0.83
CA GLU A 68 -8.74 -4.70 1.17
C GLU A 68 -9.04 -3.84 -0.06
N PRO A 69 -10.26 -3.30 -0.19
CA PRO A 69 -10.59 -2.42 -1.31
C PRO A 69 -9.66 -1.21 -1.35
N ILE A 70 -9.23 -0.85 -2.57
CA ILE A 70 -8.42 0.35 -2.79
C ILE A 70 -9.31 1.47 -3.34
N HIS A 71 -8.87 2.70 -3.13
CA HIS A 71 -9.62 3.90 -3.54
C HIS A 71 -8.74 4.78 -4.41
N VAL A 72 -8.70 4.44 -5.71
CA VAL A 72 -7.95 5.22 -6.70
C VAL A 72 -8.77 6.44 -7.07
N GLY A 73 -8.20 7.63 -6.88
CA GLY A 73 -8.84 8.88 -7.28
C GLY A 73 -8.56 9.21 -8.74
N LYS A 74 -9.38 10.08 -9.31
CA LYS A 74 -9.23 10.55 -10.68
C LYS A 74 -8.60 11.93 -10.76
N THR A 75 -8.59 12.67 -9.67
CA THR A 75 -8.00 14.00 -9.57
C THR A 75 -7.07 14.06 -8.36
N VAL A 76 -6.18 15.04 -8.34
CA VAL A 76 -5.24 15.19 -7.20
C VAL A 76 -5.98 15.34 -5.86
N PRO A 77 -7.02 16.19 -5.71
CA PRO A 77 -7.74 16.29 -4.44
C PRO A 77 -8.35 14.97 -3.98
N GLU A 78 -8.96 14.18 -4.89
CA GLU A 78 -9.52 12.88 -4.57
C GLU A 78 -8.44 11.91 -4.12
N MET A 79 -7.30 11.89 -4.82
CA MET A 79 -6.20 11.00 -4.50
C MET A 79 -5.63 11.30 -3.12
N LEU A 80 -5.42 12.58 -2.81
CA LEU A 80 -4.94 13.00 -1.49
C LEU A 80 -5.94 12.63 -0.40
N GLN A 81 -7.22 12.81 -0.64
CA GLN A 81 -8.26 12.44 0.30
C GLN A 81 -8.28 10.94 0.55
N ASN A 82 -8.16 10.14 -0.50
CA ASN A 82 -8.21 8.69 -0.42
C ASN A 82 -6.97 8.11 0.26
N ASP A 83 -5.83 8.80 0.20
CA ASP A 83 -4.58 8.35 0.80
C ASP A 83 -4.45 8.72 2.29
N LEU A 84 -5.42 9.43 2.83
CA LEU A 84 -5.43 9.72 4.29
C LEU A 84 -5.91 8.47 5.11
#